data_74a6e5680001cc3da0beab49150ac554
#
_entry.id   74a6e5680001cc3da0beab49150ac554
#
_cell.length_a   1.000
_cell.length_b   1.000
_cell.length_c   1.000
_cell.angle_alpha   90.00
_cell.angle_beta   90.00
_cell.angle_gamma   90.00
#
_symmetry.space_group_name_H-M   'P 1'
#
loop_
_entity.id
_entity.type
_entity.pdbx_description
1 polymer ?
#
loop_
_entity_poly.entity_id
_entity_poly.type
_entity_poly.pdbx_seq_one_letter_code
_entity_poly.pdbx_strand_id
1 'polypeptide(L)'
;LQTYPGVFTGIGEFSVHKEFVSAKVSGDVASLIDPALDRIFDFTAESGLLSILHTDIHMPFVKPEFKRLYFDQALDLFRRHPKSTIIWAHTGLGRVVQPVADHLAMLEEILADPALKHVYFDISWDEVAKYVVATPDATRLTAALIEKYPDRFLMGSDNVALTEPQALFAVFNQYQPLWDA
;
A
#
# COMPACT_ATOMS: atom_id res chain seq x y z
N LEU A 1 5.16 -2.88 23.73
CA LEU A 1 4.24 -1.80 24.13
C LEU A 1 4.35 -1.51 25.62
N GLN A 2 4.16 -2.50 26.50
CA GLN A 2 4.22 -2.31 27.97
C GLN A 2 5.59 -1.79 28.46
N THR A 3 6.68 -2.24 27.85
CA THR A 3 8.04 -1.84 28.22
C THR A 3 8.38 -0.41 27.76
N TYR A 4 7.81 0.03 26.65
CA TYR A 4 8.06 1.34 26.05
C TYR A 4 6.74 1.99 25.61
N PRO A 5 5.94 2.50 26.58
CA PRO A 5 4.63 3.09 26.27
C PRO A 5 4.81 4.37 25.44
N GLY A 6 4.01 4.49 24.39
CA GLY A 6 4.01 5.67 23.49
C GLY A 6 5.17 5.76 22.49
N VAL A 7 6.09 4.77 22.47
CA VAL A 7 7.20 4.75 21.51
C VAL A 7 6.75 4.20 20.15
N PHE A 8 5.91 3.16 20.16
CA PHE A 8 5.43 2.50 18.96
C PHE A 8 4.00 2.94 18.65
N THR A 9 3.75 3.41 17.43
CA THR A 9 2.44 3.86 16.94
C THR A 9 1.84 2.91 15.92
N GLY A 10 2.60 1.95 15.41
CA GLY A 10 2.14 0.99 14.42
C GLY A 10 3.04 -0.24 14.34
N ILE A 11 2.59 -1.21 13.57
CA ILE A 11 3.33 -2.42 13.22
C ILE A 11 3.24 -2.68 11.72
N GLY A 12 4.28 -3.20 11.16
CA GLY A 12 4.45 -3.50 9.72
C GLY A 12 5.89 -3.15 9.29
N GLU A 13 6.22 -3.29 8.11
CA GLU A 13 5.40 -3.66 6.95
C GLU A 13 5.19 -5.18 6.92
N PHE A 14 3.93 -5.62 6.79
CA PHE A 14 3.63 -7.04 6.53
C PHE A 14 3.60 -7.26 5.02
N SER A 15 4.47 -8.11 4.51
CA SER A 15 4.48 -8.46 3.08
C SER A 15 3.67 -9.72 2.84
N VAL A 16 2.52 -9.57 2.18
CA VAL A 16 1.61 -10.64 1.77
C VAL A 16 1.40 -10.51 0.27
N HIS A 17 1.44 -11.60 -0.48
CA HIS A 17 1.39 -11.54 -1.95
C HIS A 17 2.37 -10.54 -2.57
N LYS A 18 3.52 -10.35 -1.94
CA LYS A 18 4.66 -9.62 -2.52
C LYS A 18 5.45 -10.62 -3.34
N GLU A 19 5.10 -10.74 -4.61
CA GLU A 19 5.62 -11.77 -5.49
C GLU A 19 7.15 -11.72 -5.59
N PHE A 20 7.75 -12.90 -5.68
CA PHE A 20 9.21 -13.15 -5.63
C PHE A 20 9.89 -12.78 -4.30
N VAL A 21 9.22 -12.12 -3.36
CA VAL A 21 9.76 -11.87 -2.01
C VAL A 21 9.16 -12.85 -1.02
N SER A 22 7.85 -13.05 -1.03
CA SER A 22 7.16 -13.98 -0.12
C SER A 22 7.65 -15.42 -0.26
N ALA A 23 8.02 -15.84 -1.45
CA ALA A 23 8.60 -17.17 -1.71
C ALA A 23 9.98 -17.42 -1.08
N LYS A 24 10.63 -16.40 -0.53
CA LYS A 24 11.93 -16.53 0.15
C LYS A 24 11.81 -16.90 1.63
N VAL A 25 10.61 -16.86 2.17
CA VAL A 25 10.34 -17.22 3.56
C VAL A 25 10.07 -18.72 3.63
N SER A 26 10.65 -19.38 4.63
CA SER A 26 10.38 -20.81 4.88
C SER A 26 8.92 -20.99 5.29
N GLY A 27 8.22 -21.90 4.63
CA GLY A 27 6.81 -22.20 4.86
C GLY A 27 5.94 -21.88 3.64
N ASP A 28 4.63 -21.93 3.82
CA ASP A 28 3.67 -21.56 2.78
C ASP A 28 3.69 -20.03 2.56
N VAL A 29 3.38 -19.62 1.35
CA VAL A 29 3.26 -18.20 1.02
C VAL A 29 2.11 -17.60 1.81
N ALA A 30 2.39 -16.52 2.57
CA ALA A 30 1.37 -15.80 3.30
C ALA A 30 0.28 -15.29 2.35
N SER A 31 -0.97 -15.44 2.72
CA SER A 31 -2.13 -15.05 1.91
C SER A 31 -3.02 -14.07 2.66
N LEU A 32 -3.72 -13.19 1.92
CA LEU A 32 -4.70 -12.26 2.48
C LEU A 32 -5.91 -12.95 3.14
N ILE A 33 -6.10 -14.24 2.85
CA ILE A 33 -7.14 -15.09 3.48
C ILE A 33 -6.60 -15.87 4.68
N ASP A 34 -5.34 -15.68 5.08
CA ASP A 34 -4.77 -16.36 6.24
C ASP A 34 -5.38 -15.78 7.53
N PRO A 35 -5.97 -16.64 8.41
CA PRO A 35 -6.57 -16.18 9.66
C PRO A 35 -5.55 -15.57 10.65
N ALA A 36 -4.26 -15.71 10.42
CA ALA A 36 -3.25 -15.01 11.20
C ALA A 36 -3.31 -13.50 11.00
N LEU A 37 -3.67 -13.03 9.79
CA LEU A 37 -3.86 -11.61 9.53
C LEU A 37 -5.04 -11.04 10.32
N ASP A 38 -6.14 -11.77 10.43
CA ASP A 38 -7.30 -11.33 11.22
C ASP A 38 -6.88 -11.06 12.67
N ARG A 39 -6.05 -11.93 13.27
CA ARG A 39 -5.52 -11.73 14.63
C ARG A 39 -4.60 -10.52 14.75
N ILE A 40 -3.80 -10.24 13.72
CA ILE A 40 -2.91 -9.07 13.70
C ILE A 40 -3.74 -7.78 13.66
N PHE A 41 -4.72 -7.71 12.78
CA PHE A 41 -5.58 -6.53 12.65
C PHE A 41 -6.48 -6.32 13.87
N ASP A 42 -7.02 -7.38 14.46
CA ASP A 42 -7.76 -7.29 15.73
C ASP A 42 -6.87 -6.75 16.86
N PHE A 43 -5.64 -7.25 16.97
CA PHE A 43 -4.68 -6.75 17.95
C PHE A 43 -4.33 -5.27 17.73
N THR A 44 -4.13 -4.84 16.49
CA THR A 44 -3.84 -3.42 16.22
C THR A 44 -5.03 -2.52 16.54
N ALA A 45 -6.25 -2.98 16.25
CA ALA A 45 -7.47 -2.28 16.64
C ALA A 45 -7.62 -2.16 18.17
N GLU A 46 -7.37 -3.24 18.91
CA GLU A 46 -7.45 -3.26 20.39
C GLU A 46 -6.36 -2.40 21.04
N SER A 47 -5.18 -2.36 20.47
CA SER A 47 -4.03 -1.62 21.02
C SER A 47 -3.92 -0.17 20.53
N GLY A 48 -4.79 0.27 19.59
CA GLY A 48 -4.73 1.60 18.99
C GLY A 48 -3.51 1.81 18.08
N LEU A 49 -2.91 0.72 17.58
CA LEU A 49 -1.80 0.76 16.64
C LEU A 49 -2.32 0.80 15.21
N LEU A 50 -1.60 1.48 14.31
CA LEU A 50 -1.83 1.34 12.88
C LEU A 50 -1.07 0.12 12.32
N SER A 51 -1.52 -0.36 11.16
CA SER A 51 -0.87 -1.45 10.42
C SER A 51 -0.43 -0.98 9.04
N ILE A 52 0.78 -1.36 8.62
CA ILE A 52 1.23 -1.18 7.24
C ILE A 52 1.21 -2.55 6.56
N LEU A 53 0.37 -2.69 5.54
CA LEU A 53 0.21 -3.89 4.75
C LEU A 53 0.79 -3.68 3.35
N HIS A 54 1.79 -4.48 2.97
CA HIS A 54 2.24 -4.59 1.59
C HIS A 54 1.59 -5.80 0.96
N THR A 55 0.70 -5.57 0.03
CA THR A 55 0.16 -6.60 -0.83
C THR A 55 0.04 -6.09 -2.26
N ASP A 56 0.46 -6.91 -3.21
CA ASP A 56 0.31 -6.61 -4.63
C ASP A 56 -1.19 -6.50 -4.98
N ILE A 57 -1.54 -5.49 -5.81
CA ILE A 57 -2.94 -5.24 -6.19
C ILE A 57 -3.50 -6.32 -7.11
N HIS A 58 -2.62 -7.01 -7.83
CA HIS A 58 -2.95 -8.15 -8.69
C HIS A 58 -1.79 -9.14 -8.77
N MET A 59 -2.09 -10.36 -9.18
CA MET A 59 -1.04 -11.36 -9.44
C MET A 59 -0.15 -10.91 -10.60
N PRO A 60 1.19 -11.01 -10.50
CA PRO A 60 2.06 -10.76 -11.65
C PRO A 60 1.79 -11.77 -12.77
N PHE A 61 1.88 -11.30 -14.03
CA PHE A 61 1.64 -12.12 -15.22
C PHE A 61 0.28 -12.83 -15.26
N VAL A 62 -0.70 -12.31 -14.54
CA VAL A 62 -2.01 -12.91 -14.43
C VAL A 62 -2.78 -12.83 -15.77
N LYS A 63 -3.58 -13.84 -16.02
CA LYS A 63 -4.58 -13.79 -17.10
C LYS A 63 -5.66 -12.74 -16.75
N PRO A 64 -6.28 -12.10 -17.75
CA PRO A 64 -7.25 -11.03 -17.53
C PRO A 64 -8.38 -11.37 -16.55
N GLU A 65 -8.85 -12.63 -16.56
CA GLU A 65 -9.91 -13.10 -15.67
C GLU A 65 -9.55 -13.19 -14.19
N PHE A 66 -8.26 -13.18 -13.87
CA PHE A 66 -7.76 -13.26 -12.48
C PHE A 66 -7.19 -11.94 -11.96
N LYS A 67 -7.21 -10.88 -12.77
CA LYS A 67 -6.51 -9.62 -12.45
C LYS A 67 -6.97 -8.97 -11.13
N ARG A 68 -8.21 -9.17 -10.69
CA ARG A 68 -8.75 -8.60 -9.47
C ARG A 68 -8.63 -9.49 -8.22
N LEU A 69 -8.11 -10.71 -8.34
CA LEU A 69 -8.13 -11.66 -7.22
C LEU A 69 -7.53 -11.09 -5.92
N TYR A 70 -6.33 -10.53 -5.98
CA TYR A 70 -5.68 -9.97 -4.80
C TYR A 70 -6.39 -8.70 -4.30
N PHE A 71 -6.85 -7.87 -5.21
CA PHE A 71 -7.64 -6.69 -4.87
C PHE A 71 -8.93 -7.05 -4.14
N ASP A 72 -9.68 -8.02 -4.65
CA ASP A 72 -10.93 -8.46 -4.03
C ASP A 72 -10.68 -9.08 -2.65
N GLN A 73 -9.60 -9.85 -2.49
CA GLN A 73 -9.18 -10.38 -1.19
C GLN A 73 -8.77 -9.26 -0.21
N ALA A 74 -8.09 -8.22 -0.70
CA ALA A 74 -7.75 -7.05 0.11
C ALA A 74 -9.00 -6.28 0.56
N LEU A 75 -9.98 -6.08 -0.35
CA LEU A 75 -11.27 -5.48 -0.01
C LEU A 75 -11.99 -6.25 1.10
N ASP A 76 -12.04 -7.58 0.98
CA ASP A 76 -12.68 -8.43 1.98
C ASP A 76 -11.97 -8.33 3.33
N LEU A 77 -10.63 -8.32 3.33
CA LEU A 77 -9.83 -8.13 4.54
C LEU A 77 -10.12 -6.77 5.19
N PHE A 78 -10.12 -5.70 4.42
CA PHE A 78 -10.39 -4.35 4.94
C PHE A 78 -11.80 -4.24 5.54
N ARG A 79 -12.80 -4.81 4.88
CA ARG A 79 -14.19 -4.83 5.37
C ARG A 79 -14.37 -5.62 6.66
N ARG A 80 -13.59 -6.69 6.86
CA ARG A 80 -13.63 -7.47 8.10
C ARG A 80 -13.02 -6.73 9.30
N HIS A 81 -12.12 -5.75 9.06
CA HIS A 81 -11.40 -5.04 10.12
C HIS A 81 -11.65 -3.52 10.17
N PRO A 82 -12.93 -3.09 10.29
CA PRO A 82 -13.29 -1.65 10.21
C PRO A 82 -12.77 -0.82 11.40
N LYS A 83 -12.23 -1.44 12.43
CA LYS A 83 -11.65 -0.76 13.61
C LYS A 83 -10.13 -0.62 13.54
N SER A 84 -9.47 -1.26 12.57
CA SER A 84 -8.04 -1.18 12.37
C SER A 84 -7.71 -0.01 11.47
N THR A 85 -6.70 0.79 11.80
CA THR A 85 -6.14 1.76 10.85
C THR A 85 -5.14 1.04 9.97
N ILE A 86 -5.41 0.97 8.68
CA ILE A 86 -4.61 0.21 7.72
C ILE A 86 -4.00 1.17 6.69
N ILE A 87 -2.69 1.11 6.52
CA ILE A 87 -1.98 1.77 5.43
C ILE A 87 -1.63 0.70 4.39
N TRP A 88 -2.20 0.81 3.20
CA TRP A 88 -1.83 -0.07 2.09
C TRP A 88 -0.60 0.50 1.37
N ALA A 89 0.53 -0.18 1.55
CA ALA A 89 1.81 0.26 1.03
C ALA A 89 1.83 0.29 -0.50
N HIS A 90 2.42 1.37 -1.03
CA HIS A 90 2.75 1.54 -2.45
C HIS A 90 1.54 1.45 -3.39
N THR A 91 0.33 1.68 -2.88
CA THR A 91 -0.93 1.50 -3.64
C THR A 91 -1.05 0.12 -4.31
N GLY A 92 -0.45 -0.90 -3.70
CA GLY A 92 -0.42 -2.27 -4.21
C GLY A 92 0.48 -2.49 -5.43
N LEU A 93 1.39 -1.55 -5.71
CA LEU A 93 2.36 -1.64 -6.80
C LEU A 93 3.73 -2.11 -6.32
N GLY A 94 4.58 -2.51 -7.26
CA GLY A 94 5.94 -2.95 -6.97
C GLY A 94 6.79 -3.08 -8.23
N ARG A 95 7.98 -3.65 -8.08
CA ARG A 95 8.92 -3.83 -9.21
C ARG A 95 8.37 -4.69 -10.34
N VAL A 96 7.50 -5.64 -10.00
CA VAL A 96 6.93 -6.59 -10.94
C VAL A 96 5.47 -6.27 -11.22
N VAL A 97 4.73 -5.87 -10.19
CA VAL A 97 3.32 -5.50 -10.30
C VAL A 97 3.22 -4.03 -10.67
N GLN A 98 2.91 -3.78 -11.94
CA GLN A 98 2.77 -2.46 -12.54
C GLN A 98 1.30 -2.04 -12.58
N PRO A 99 0.98 -0.74 -12.70
CA PRO A 99 -0.40 -0.30 -12.81
C PRO A 99 -1.09 -0.93 -14.02
N VAL A 100 -2.27 -1.49 -13.80
CA VAL A 100 -3.21 -1.84 -14.87
C VAL A 100 -4.02 -0.61 -15.27
N ALA A 101 -4.70 -0.67 -16.41
CA ALA A 101 -5.44 0.49 -16.94
C ALA A 101 -6.49 1.06 -15.97
N ASP A 102 -7.07 0.23 -15.12
CA ASP A 102 -8.08 0.57 -14.12
C ASP A 102 -7.51 0.73 -12.69
N HIS A 103 -6.19 0.83 -12.52
CA HIS A 103 -5.54 0.93 -11.21
C HIS A 103 -6.11 2.08 -10.36
N LEU A 104 -6.16 3.30 -10.88
CA LEU A 104 -6.70 4.45 -10.14
C LEU A 104 -8.20 4.28 -9.82
N ALA A 105 -8.97 3.65 -10.71
CA ALA A 105 -10.37 3.35 -10.44
C ALA A 105 -10.54 2.31 -9.32
N MET A 106 -9.62 1.34 -9.23
CA MET A 106 -9.59 0.39 -8.11
C MET A 106 -9.26 1.08 -6.79
N LEU A 107 -8.32 2.03 -6.76
CA LEU A 107 -8.05 2.83 -5.56
C LEU A 107 -9.28 3.68 -5.19
N GLU A 108 -9.93 4.30 -6.18
CA GLU A 108 -11.12 5.11 -5.95
C GLU A 108 -12.30 4.30 -5.44
N GLU A 109 -12.44 3.02 -5.82
CA GLU A 109 -13.45 2.10 -5.26
C GLU A 109 -13.33 2.02 -3.72
N ILE A 110 -12.10 1.96 -3.19
CA ILE A 110 -11.85 1.96 -1.74
C ILE A 110 -12.08 3.35 -1.13
N LEU A 111 -11.59 4.40 -1.79
CA LEU A 111 -11.65 5.76 -1.28
C LEU A 111 -13.08 6.29 -1.19
N ALA A 112 -13.94 5.90 -2.12
CA ALA A 112 -15.33 6.31 -2.19
C ALA A 112 -16.25 5.50 -1.24
N ASP A 113 -15.81 4.32 -0.80
CA ASP A 113 -16.61 3.48 0.10
C ASP A 113 -16.56 4.02 1.54
N PRO A 114 -17.70 4.51 2.11
CA PRO A 114 -17.73 5.04 3.47
C PRO A 114 -17.40 3.97 4.54
N ALA A 115 -17.53 2.68 4.23
CA ALA A 115 -17.15 1.59 5.13
C ALA A 115 -15.64 1.38 5.22
N LEU A 116 -14.86 1.95 4.28
CA LEU A 116 -13.41 1.77 4.17
C LEU A 116 -12.61 3.02 4.56
N LYS A 117 -13.18 3.94 5.34
CA LYS A 117 -12.51 5.18 5.79
C LYS A 117 -11.25 4.96 6.63
N HIS A 118 -11.07 3.77 7.16
CA HIS A 118 -9.93 3.36 7.97
C HIS A 118 -8.73 2.88 7.14
N VAL A 119 -8.87 2.81 5.80
CA VAL A 119 -7.81 2.40 4.87
C VAL A 119 -7.17 3.64 4.27
N TYR A 120 -5.87 3.74 4.34
CA TYR A 120 -5.02 4.80 3.79
C TYR A 120 -4.09 4.20 2.74
N PHE A 121 -3.59 5.03 1.86
CA PHE A 121 -2.62 4.64 0.83
C PHE A 121 -1.28 5.30 1.06
N ASP A 122 -0.24 4.53 0.87
CA ASP A 122 1.10 5.04 0.81
C ASP A 122 1.56 5.08 -0.65
N ILE A 123 2.06 6.24 -1.08
CA ILE A 123 2.64 6.45 -2.41
C ILE A 123 4.18 6.54 -2.34
N SER A 124 4.80 5.97 -1.31
CA SER A 124 6.25 5.93 -1.17
C SER A 124 6.92 5.05 -2.24
N TRP A 125 8.27 5.12 -2.27
CA TRP A 125 9.13 4.28 -3.08
C TRP A 125 9.43 4.82 -4.49
N ASP A 126 10.70 4.74 -4.89
CA ASP A 126 11.16 5.13 -6.23
C ASP A 126 10.55 4.28 -7.36
N GLU A 127 10.22 3.02 -7.07
CA GLU A 127 9.54 2.16 -8.04
C GLU A 127 8.12 2.64 -8.33
N VAL A 128 7.40 3.16 -7.31
CA VAL A 128 6.05 3.73 -7.51
C VAL A 128 6.12 5.07 -8.22
N ALA A 129 7.11 5.90 -7.90
CA ALA A 129 7.34 7.16 -8.60
C ALA A 129 7.40 6.99 -10.11
N LYS A 130 8.10 5.95 -10.60
CA LYS A 130 8.20 5.65 -12.05
C LYS A 130 6.85 5.50 -12.74
N TYR A 131 5.86 4.99 -12.03
CA TYR A 131 4.52 4.81 -12.59
C TYR A 131 3.67 6.08 -12.47
N VAL A 132 3.73 6.72 -11.31
CA VAL A 132 2.94 7.94 -11.01
C VAL A 132 3.31 9.08 -11.95
N VAL A 133 4.60 9.25 -12.26
CA VAL A 133 5.10 10.31 -13.14
C VAL A 133 5.51 9.82 -14.52
N ALA A 134 5.06 8.62 -14.91
CA ALA A 134 5.44 8.01 -16.21
C ALA A 134 5.04 8.84 -17.43
N THR A 135 3.91 9.50 -17.36
CA THR A 135 3.38 10.38 -18.42
C THR A 135 2.64 11.56 -17.78
N PRO A 136 2.50 12.68 -18.52
CA PRO A 136 1.70 13.82 -18.04
C PRO A 136 0.27 13.43 -17.63
N ASP A 137 -0.35 12.50 -18.35
CA ASP A 137 -1.69 12.02 -17.99
C ASP A 137 -1.70 11.18 -16.73
N ALA A 138 -0.73 10.29 -16.51
CA ALA A 138 -0.60 9.52 -15.27
C ALA A 138 -0.43 10.47 -14.08
N THR A 139 0.46 11.46 -14.19
CA THR A 139 0.69 12.48 -13.17
C THR A 139 -0.59 13.26 -12.86
N ARG A 140 -1.25 13.81 -13.87
CA ARG A 140 -2.49 14.59 -13.73
C ARG A 140 -3.63 13.78 -13.09
N LEU A 141 -3.81 12.51 -13.51
CA LEU A 141 -4.87 11.65 -12.98
C LEU A 141 -4.59 11.26 -11.53
N THR A 142 -3.33 11.00 -11.19
CA THR A 142 -2.93 10.70 -9.81
C THR A 142 -3.09 11.93 -8.91
N ALA A 143 -2.65 13.10 -9.37
CA ALA A 143 -2.86 14.36 -8.65
C ALA A 143 -4.34 14.62 -8.37
N ALA A 144 -5.20 14.47 -9.38
CA ALA A 144 -6.64 14.65 -9.24
C ALA A 144 -7.28 13.68 -8.22
N LEU A 145 -6.79 12.43 -8.17
CA LEU A 145 -7.26 11.46 -7.16
C LEU A 145 -6.83 11.87 -5.76
N ILE A 146 -5.58 12.32 -5.58
CA ILE A 146 -5.07 12.81 -4.30
C ILE A 146 -5.82 14.06 -3.85
N GLU A 147 -6.03 15.03 -4.73
CA GLU A 147 -6.80 16.25 -4.44
C GLU A 147 -8.24 15.95 -4.01
N LYS A 148 -8.84 14.93 -4.61
CA LYS A 148 -10.20 14.49 -4.25
C LYS A 148 -10.27 13.84 -2.86
N TYR A 149 -9.18 13.19 -2.40
CA TYR A 149 -9.11 12.46 -1.13
C TYR A 149 -7.82 12.78 -0.35
N PRO A 150 -7.55 14.06 -0.02
CA PRO A 150 -6.24 14.51 0.47
C PRO A 150 -5.82 13.87 1.80
N ASP A 151 -6.80 13.52 2.64
CA ASP A 151 -6.54 12.93 3.96
C ASP A 151 -6.29 11.41 3.93
N ARG A 152 -6.23 10.82 2.74
CA ARG A 152 -6.16 9.36 2.57
C ARG A 152 -4.82 8.88 1.98
N PHE A 153 -3.93 9.79 1.61
CA PHE A 153 -2.63 9.48 1.03
C PHE A 153 -1.49 9.90 1.95
N LEU A 154 -0.49 9.05 2.05
CA LEU A 154 0.76 9.31 2.76
C LEU A 154 1.93 9.25 1.78
N MET A 155 2.93 10.09 2.03
CA MET A 155 4.20 10.07 1.30
C MET A 155 5.32 9.60 2.20
N GLY A 156 6.15 8.70 1.68
CA GLY A 156 7.36 8.21 2.29
C GLY A 156 8.44 7.92 1.25
N SER A 157 9.60 7.50 1.67
CA SER A 157 10.69 7.15 0.74
C SER A 157 10.78 5.66 0.43
N ASP A 158 10.37 4.82 1.37
CA ASP A 158 10.65 3.36 1.37
C ASP A 158 12.13 3.05 1.11
N ASN A 159 13.02 3.91 1.58
CA ASN A 159 14.44 3.76 1.31
C ASN A 159 15.09 2.85 2.34
N VAL A 160 15.57 1.70 1.88
CA VAL A 160 16.18 0.66 2.72
C VAL A 160 17.70 0.80 2.69
N ALA A 161 18.33 0.77 3.87
CA ALA A 161 19.79 0.78 4.03
C ALA A 161 20.47 1.99 3.36
N LEU A 162 19.98 3.19 3.66
CA LEU A 162 20.59 4.44 3.21
C LEU A 162 22.08 4.50 3.56
N THR A 163 22.90 4.63 2.54
CA THR A 163 24.34 4.89 2.72
C THR A 163 24.64 6.39 2.80
N GLU A 164 23.79 7.21 2.17
CA GLU A 164 23.92 8.67 2.14
C GLU A 164 22.56 9.37 2.24
N PRO A 165 22.45 10.49 2.98
CA PRO A 165 21.18 11.23 3.13
C PRO A 165 20.58 11.71 1.81
N GLN A 166 21.41 11.97 0.80
CA GLN A 166 20.99 12.43 -0.53
C GLN A 166 20.10 11.41 -1.25
N ALA A 167 20.28 10.12 -1.00
CA ALA A 167 19.46 9.07 -1.56
C ALA A 167 17.99 9.17 -1.11
N LEU A 168 17.74 9.67 0.12
CA LEU A 168 16.39 9.94 0.61
C LEU A 168 15.74 11.06 -0.21
N PHE A 169 16.42 12.16 -0.41
CA PHE A 169 15.90 13.29 -1.18
C PHE A 169 15.68 12.94 -2.65
N ALA A 170 16.50 12.05 -3.21
CA ALA A 170 16.35 11.61 -4.59
C ALA A 170 14.99 10.93 -4.84
N VAL A 171 14.46 10.17 -3.88
CA VAL A 171 13.11 9.58 -3.99
C VAL A 171 12.05 10.68 -4.03
N PHE A 172 12.09 11.63 -3.10
CA PHE A 172 11.13 12.74 -3.09
C PHE A 172 11.19 13.60 -4.36
N ASN A 173 12.40 13.86 -4.88
CA ASN A 173 12.57 14.61 -6.12
C ASN A 173 11.95 13.94 -7.35
N GLN A 174 11.83 12.61 -7.37
CA GLN A 174 11.15 11.92 -8.46
C GLN A 174 9.65 12.26 -8.52
N TYR A 175 9.04 12.60 -7.39
CA TYR A 175 7.64 12.99 -7.32
C TYR A 175 7.40 14.48 -7.65
N GLN A 176 8.44 15.26 -7.94
CA GLN A 176 8.27 16.70 -8.22
C GLN A 176 7.19 16.99 -9.28
N PRO A 177 7.10 16.25 -10.41
CA PRO A 177 6.02 16.48 -11.38
C PRO A 177 4.61 16.29 -10.80
N LEU A 178 4.45 15.43 -9.80
CA LEU A 178 3.16 15.21 -9.12
C LEU A 178 2.80 16.40 -8.22
N TRP A 179 3.81 17.01 -7.57
CA TRP A 179 3.59 18.18 -6.71
C TRP A 179 3.33 19.46 -7.48
N ASP A 180 3.79 19.51 -8.72
CA ASP A 180 3.63 20.64 -9.64
C ASP A 180 2.31 20.58 -10.45
N ALA A 181 1.60 19.44 -10.41
CA ALA A 181 0.37 19.20 -11.16
C ALA A 181 -0.87 19.67 -10.42
#